data_448c0f5e95bcea10175ca78bcea01430
#
_entry.id   448c0f5e95bcea10175ca78bcea01430
#
_cell.length_a   1.000
_cell.length_b   1.000
_cell.length_c   1.000
_cell.angle_alpha   90.00
_cell.angle_beta   90.00
_cell.angle_gamma   90.00
#
_symmetry.space_group_name_H-M   'P 1'
#
loop_
_entity.id
_entity.type
_entity.pdbx_description
1 polymer ?
#
loop_
_entity_poly.entity_id
_entity_poly.type
_entity_poly.pdbx_seq_one_letter_code
_entity_poly.pdbx_strand_id
1 'polypeptide(L)'
;MKQLIPILFILLITGCSDSIPIEASDSPSPEDLIAHSDEFRKEVIEVTDGVHVAVGYALANAILVEGDNSNIIIDTTGTIETAEEVKELFDEINSNPIGAIIYTHNHADHTYGATVFAEESNPEIYA
;
A
#
# COMPACT_ATOMS: atom_id res chain seq x y z
N MET A 1 -36.12 71.36 -3.09
CA MET A 1 -35.56 70.29 -2.16
C MET A 1 -36.06 68.98 -2.68
N LYS A 2 -35.15 68.17 -3.28
CA LYS A 2 -35.48 66.82 -3.79
C LYS A 2 -35.06 65.83 -2.73
N GLN A 3 -36.03 65.11 -2.19
CA GLN A 3 -35.74 63.99 -1.22
C GLN A 3 -35.30 62.78 -2.02
N LEU A 4 -34.10 62.29 -1.73
CA LEU A 4 -33.61 60.96 -2.18
C LEU A 4 -34.13 59.90 -1.21
N ILE A 5 -34.90 58.94 -1.72
CA ILE A 5 -35.34 57.76 -1.00
C ILE A 5 -34.25 56.71 -1.20
N PRO A 6 -33.59 56.18 -0.11
CA PRO A 6 -32.65 55.07 -0.28
C PRO A 6 -33.41 53.75 -0.56
N ILE A 7 -33.16 53.17 -1.70
CA ILE A 7 -33.65 51.83 -2.02
C ILE A 7 -32.76 50.83 -1.27
N LEU A 8 -33.32 50.21 -0.24
CA LEU A 8 -32.71 49.12 0.50
C LEU A 8 -32.80 47.83 -0.33
N PHE A 9 -31.69 47.41 -0.90
CA PHE A 9 -31.59 46.16 -1.64
C PHE A 9 -31.39 45.02 -0.61
N ILE A 10 -32.47 44.29 -0.32
CA ILE A 10 -32.40 43.07 0.51
C ILE A 10 -31.98 41.95 -0.40
N LEU A 11 -30.70 41.52 -0.26
CA LEU A 11 -30.16 40.35 -0.93
C LEU A 11 -30.65 39.09 -0.18
N LEU A 12 -31.70 38.44 -0.68
CA LEU A 12 -32.14 37.13 -0.21
C LEU A 12 -31.12 36.09 -0.67
N ILE A 13 -30.20 35.68 0.22
CA ILE A 13 -29.35 34.53 0.03
C ILE A 13 -30.20 33.29 0.35
N THR A 14 -30.84 32.71 -0.65
CA THR A 14 -31.40 31.37 -0.56
C THR A 14 -30.26 30.40 -0.67
N GLY A 15 -29.68 30.00 0.49
CA GLY A 15 -28.74 28.87 0.56
C GLY A 15 -29.49 27.60 0.18
N CYS A 16 -29.16 26.98 -0.95
CA CYS A 16 -29.54 25.62 -1.24
C CYS A 16 -28.87 24.73 -0.20
N SER A 17 -29.62 24.32 0.80
CA SER A 17 -29.26 23.22 1.69
C SER A 17 -29.94 21.97 1.15
N ASP A 18 -29.47 21.49 0.00
CA ASP A 18 -29.74 20.14 -0.41
C ASP A 18 -28.79 19.22 0.41
N SER A 19 -29.25 18.89 1.60
CA SER A 19 -28.67 17.75 2.33
C SER A 19 -29.08 16.50 1.53
N ILE A 20 -28.14 15.95 0.76
CA ILE A 20 -28.29 14.60 0.20
C ILE A 20 -28.48 13.68 1.41
N PRO A 21 -29.63 13.01 1.55
CA PRO A 21 -29.79 12.03 2.62
C PRO A 21 -28.78 10.90 2.34
N ILE A 22 -27.71 10.83 3.14
CA ILE A 22 -26.87 9.64 3.19
C ILE A 22 -27.75 8.60 3.88
N GLU A 23 -28.28 7.66 3.11
CA GLU A 23 -28.96 6.51 3.68
C GLU A 23 -27.91 5.71 4.44
N ALA A 24 -28.06 5.67 5.77
CA ALA A 24 -27.14 4.98 6.67
C ALA A 24 -27.14 3.44 6.49
N SER A 25 -27.96 2.94 5.55
CA SER A 25 -28.09 1.50 5.26
C SER A 25 -26.95 0.90 4.43
N ASP A 26 -26.11 1.73 3.76
CA ASP A 26 -25.04 1.24 2.90
C ASP A 26 -23.64 1.33 3.55
N SER A 27 -23.57 1.76 4.80
CA SER A 27 -22.30 1.73 5.52
C SER A 27 -22.04 0.34 6.08
N PRO A 28 -20.84 -0.25 5.84
CA PRO A 28 -20.50 -1.56 6.37
C PRO A 28 -20.59 -1.56 7.91
N SER A 29 -21.03 -2.66 8.48
CA SER A 29 -21.06 -2.84 9.94
C SER A 29 -19.62 -2.94 10.50
N PRO A 30 -19.40 -2.72 11.81
CA PRO A 30 -18.10 -2.99 12.42
C PRO A 30 -17.62 -4.43 12.20
N GLU A 31 -18.52 -5.40 12.19
CA GLU A 31 -18.22 -6.80 11.93
C GLU A 31 -17.74 -7.00 10.48
N ASP A 32 -18.37 -6.35 9.49
CA ASP A 32 -17.94 -6.40 8.09
C ASP A 32 -16.56 -5.80 7.91
N LEU A 33 -16.24 -4.70 8.61
CA LEU A 33 -14.92 -4.07 8.57
C LEU A 33 -13.84 -4.95 9.20
N ILE A 34 -14.14 -5.64 10.31
CA ILE A 34 -13.22 -6.60 10.94
C ILE A 34 -12.97 -7.77 10.00
N ALA A 35 -14.03 -8.36 9.43
CA ALA A 35 -13.90 -9.48 8.49
C ALA A 35 -13.07 -9.10 7.25
N HIS A 36 -13.28 -7.89 6.72
CA HIS A 36 -12.48 -7.39 5.59
C HIS A 36 -11.01 -7.15 5.97
N SER A 37 -10.75 -6.72 7.21
CA SER A 37 -9.38 -6.52 7.70
C SER A 37 -8.60 -7.84 7.82
N ASP A 38 -9.27 -8.97 8.03
CA ASP A 38 -8.64 -10.29 8.07
C ASP A 38 -8.06 -10.72 6.72
N GLU A 39 -8.48 -10.10 5.61
CA GLU A 39 -7.90 -10.32 4.27
C GLU A 39 -6.46 -9.78 4.16
N PHE A 40 -6.07 -8.87 5.06
CA PHE A 40 -4.73 -8.27 5.14
C PHE A 40 -3.88 -8.83 6.29
N ARG A 41 -4.19 -10.05 6.77
CA ARG A 41 -3.35 -10.70 7.79
C ARG A 41 -1.97 -10.99 7.22
N LYS A 42 -0.96 -11.02 8.09
CA LYS A 42 0.40 -11.38 7.71
C LYS A 42 0.45 -12.81 7.19
N GLU A 43 0.79 -12.97 5.93
CA GLU A 43 0.89 -14.26 5.26
C GLU A 43 1.84 -14.17 4.05
N VAL A 44 2.61 -15.22 3.80
CA VAL A 44 3.31 -15.41 2.53
C VAL A 44 2.50 -16.38 1.69
N ILE A 45 2.04 -15.90 0.53
CA ILE A 45 1.15 -16.64 -0.38
C ILE A 45 1.94 -17.03 -1.63
N GLU A 46 2.00 -18.31 -1.95
CA GLU A 46 2.44 -18.76 -3.28
C GLU A 46 1.31 -18.53 -4.28
N VAL A 47 1.46 -17.53 -5.14
CA VAL A 47 0.43 -17.14 -6.12
C VAL A 47 0.53 -17.95 -7.42
N THR A 48 1.70 -18.48 -7.71
CA THR A 48 1.98 -19.45 -8.77
C THR A 48 3.32 -20.10 -8.46
N ASP A 49 3.64 -21.19 -9.14
CA ASP A 49 4.88 -21.96 -8.97
C ASP A 49 6.11 -21.02 -8.95
N GLY A 50 6.83 -21.00 -7.83
CA GLY A 50 8.01 -20.19 -7.60
C GLY A 50 7.79 -18.67 -7.47
N VAL A 51 6.55 -18.19 -7.25
CA VAL A 51 6.26 -16.77 -7.01
C VAL A 51 5.47 -16.60 -5.72
N HIS A 52 6.08 -15.95 -4.74
CA HIS A 52 5.55 -15.76 -3.40
C HIS A 52 5.37 -14.29 -3.06
N VAL A 53 4.24 -13.95 -2.46
CA VAL A 53 3.89 -12.57 -2.07
C VAL A 53 3.75 -12.49 -0.56
N ALA A 54 4.53 -11.61 0.07
CA ALA A 54 4.38 -11.26 1.49
C ALA A 54 3.28 -10.19 1.64
N VAL A 55 2.11 -10.60 2.14
CA VAL A 55 0.93 -9.75 2.33
C VAL A 55 0.79 -9.37 3.80
N GLY A 56 0.38 -8.12 4.08
CA GLY A 56 0.04 -7.66 5.43
C GLY A 56 1.22 -7.35 6.35
N TYR A 57 2.46 -7.45 5.88
CA TYR A 57 3.67 -7.10 6.65
C TYR A 57 3.93 -5.60 6.68
N ALA A 58 3.65 -4.93 5.57
CA ALA A 58 3.84 -3.50 5.39
C ALA A 58 2.71 -2.89 4.56
N LEU A 59 2.77 -1.59 4.26
CA LEU A 59 1.82 -0.92 3.39
C LEU A 59 1.90 -1.46 1.95
N ALA A 60 3.12 -1.67 1.46
CA ALA A 60 3.37 -2.34 0.18
C ALA A 60 3.76 -3.81 0.40
N ASN A 61 3.37 -4.67 -0.53
CA ASN A 61 3.80 -6.07 -0.54
C ASN A 61 5.22 -6.18 -1.10
N ALA A 62 5.95 -7.21 -0.67
CA ALA A 62 7.17 -7.65 -1.34
C ALA A 62 6.93 -9.00 -2.01
N ILE A 63 7.62 -9.25 -3.13
CA ILE A 63 7.44 -10.46 -3.91
C ILE A 63 8.79 -11.15 -4.10
N LEU A 64 8.83 -12.45 -3.80
CA LEU A 64 9.93 -13.34 -4.15
C LEU A 64 9.59 -14.05 -5.47
N VAL A 65 10.52 -14.02 -6.41
CA VAL A 65 10.50 -14.89 -7.59
C VAL A 65 11.71 -15.81 -7.51
N GLU A 66 11.46 -17.10 -7.37
CA GLU A 66 12.51 -18.11 -7.28
C GLU A 66 13.22 -18.29 -8.63
N GLY A 67 14.52 -18.47 -8.57
CA GLY A 67 15.32 -18.83 -9.72
C GLY A 67 16.28 -19.97 -9.40
N ASP A 68 16.79 -20.64 -10.41
CA ASP A 68 17.66 -21.83 -10.26
C ASP A 68 18.96 -21.51 -9.50
N ASN A 69 19.50 -20.30 -9.64
CA ASN A 69 20.79 -19.92 -9.06
C ASN A 69 20.73 -18.60 -8.27
N SER A 70 19.71 -17.81 -8.46
CA SER A 70 19.48 -16.56 -7.75
C SER A 70 18.02 -16.16 -7.81
N ASN A 71 17.54 -15.51 -6.76
CA ASN A 71 16.18 -15.02 -6.62
C ASN A 71 16.06 -13.57 -7.12
N ILE A 72 14.83 -13.17 -7.45
CA ILE A 72 14.48 -11.78 -7.73
C ILE A 72 13.53 -11.30 -6.64
N ILE A 73 13.76 -10.09 -6.12
CA ILE A 73 12.84 -9.41 -5.21
C ILE A 73 12.15 -8.28 -5.98
N ILE A 74 10.82 -8.20 -5.88
CA ILE A 74 10.06 -7.09 -6.43
C ILE A 74 9.46 -6.32 -5.25
N ASP A 75 9.85 -5.05 -5.11
CA ASP A 75 9.62 -4.16 -3.98
C ASP A 75 10.19 -4.69 -2.66
N THR A 76 10.56 -3.79 -1.75
CA THR A 76 11.39 -4.14 -0.59
C THR A 76 10.81 -3.66 0.74
N THR A 77 9.53 -3.30 0.77
CA THR A 77 8.86 -2.70 1.92
C THR A 77 9.38 -1.30 2.30
N GLY A 78 8.82 -0.70 3.35
CA GLY A 78 9.07 0.69 3.74
C GLY A 78 10.00 0.87 4.93
N THR A 79 10.41 -0.19 5.62
CA THR A 79 11.31 -0.12 6.77
C THR A 79 12.28 -1.29 6.81
N ILE A 80 13.38 -1.11 7.52
CA ILE A 80 14.37 -2.18 7.74
C ILE A 80 13.73 -3.35 8.49
N GLU A 81 12.99 -3.08 9.55
CA GLU A 81 12.39 -4.11 10.40
C GLU A 81 11.42 -5.00 9.62
N THR A 82 10.56 -4.41 8.78
CA THR A 82 9.64 -5.20 7.95
C THR A 82 10.36 -5.94 6.83
N ALA A 83 11.43 -5.37 6.29
CA ALA A 83 12.26 -6.02 5.28
C ALA A 83 13.00 -7.22 5.85
N GLU A 84 13.54 -7.13 7.08
CA GLU A 84 14.18 -8.25 7.80
C GLU A 84 13.17 -9.38 8.05
N GLU A 85 11.98 -9.05 8.58
CA GLU A 85 10.91 -10.05 8.82
C GLU A 85 10.51 -10.77 7.52
N VAL A 86 10.36 -10.04 6.42
CA VAL A 86 9.98 -10.63 5.12
C VAL A 86 11.13 -11.43 4.52
N LYS A 87 12.38 -10.94 4.62
CA LYS A 87 13.55 -11.65 4.11
C LYS A 87 13.74 -13.01 4.80
N GLU A 88 13.59 -13.06 6.13
CA GLU A 88 13.67 -14.33 6.88
C GLU A 88 12.66 -15.36 6.32
N LEU A 89 11.42 -14.96 6.07
CA LEU A 89 10.40 -15.85 5.51
C LEU A 89 10.70 -16.29 4.07
N PHE A 90 11.24 -15.39 3.26
CA PHE A 90 11.64 -15.73 1.89
C PHE A 90 12.86 -16.67 1.85
N ASP A 91 13.82 -16.51 2.77
CA ASP A 91 14.97 -17.38 2.90
C ASP A 91 14.59 -18.80 3.35
N GLU A 92 13.50 -18.95 4.15
CA GLU A 92 12.93 -20.26 4.49
C GLU A 92 12.32 -20.98 3.26
N ILE A 93 11.83 -20.23 2.27
CA ILE A 93 11.28 -20.77 1.03
C ILE A 93 12.41 -21.13 0.07
N ASN A 94 13.29 -20.17 -0.23
CA ASN A 94 14.41 -20.34 -1.15
C ASN A 94 15.59 -19.44 -0.72
N SER A 95 16.66 -20.07 -0.25
CA SER A 95 17.87 -19.41 0.26
C SER A 95 18.90 -19.06 -0.81
N ASN A 96 18.54 -19.09 -2.09
CA ASN A 96 19.42 -18.62 -3.16
C ASN A 96 19.73 -17.11 -2.98
N PRO A 97 20.93 -16.65 -3.35
CA PRO A 97 21.27 -15.24 -3.26
C PRO A 97 20.32 -14.39 -4.10
N ILE A 98 20.09 -13.14 -3.69
CA ILE A 98 19.29 -12.20 -4.48
C ILE A 98 20.13 -11.70 -5.65
N GLY A 99 19.72 -12.02 -6.86
CA GLY A 99 20.39 -11.61 -8.11
C GLY A 99 19.88 -10.27 -8.64
N ALA A 100 18.63 -9.93 -8.36
CA ALA A 100 18.04 -8.66 -8.77
C ALA A 100 17.00 -8.15 -7.79
N ILE A 101 16.88 -6.81 -7.72
CA ILE A 101 15.77 -6.12 -7.06
C ILE A 101 15.09 -5.26 -8.13
N ILE A 102 13.76 -5.35 -8.22
CA ILE A 102 12.95 -4.58 -9.16
C ILE A 102 12.01 -3.70 -8.35
N TYR A 103 12.03 -2.38 -8.58
CA TYR A 103 11.04 -1.48 -8.00
C TYR A 103 9.89 -1.25 -8.97
N THR A 104 8.66 -1.44 -8.50
CA THR A 104 7.48 -1.09 -9.29
C THR A 104 7.38 0.41 -9.49
N HIS A 105 7.80 1.18 -8.49
CA HIS A 105 7.91 2.64 -8.54
C HIS A 105 8.74 3.18 -7.34
N ASN A 106 8.94 4.49 -7.27
CA ASN A 106 9.89 5.15 -6.38
C ASN A 106 9.36 5.57 -5.00
N HIS A 107 8.18 5.12 -4.58
CA HIS A 107 7.68 5.45 -3.25
C HIS A 107 8.46 4.71 -2.15
N ALA A 108 8.55 5.34 -0.98
CA ALA A 108 9.35 4.87 0.15
C ALA A 108 8.94 3.47 0.64
N ASP A 109 7.66 3.17 0.65
CA ASP A 109 7.09 1.89 1.07
C ASP A 109 7.41 0.72 0.12
N HIS A 110 8.01 1.00 -1.05
CA HIS A 110 8.49 0.03 -2.01
C HIS A 110 10.03 -0.12 -2.03
N THR A 111 10.76 0.88 -1.52
CA THR A 111 12.20 0.99 -1.77
C THR A 111 13.09 1.01 -0.53
N TYR A 112 12.58 1.40 0.65
CA TYR A 112 13.43 1.69 1.82
C TYR A 112 14.04 0.46 2.49
N GLY A 113 13.46 -0.73 2.32
CA GLY A 113 14.00 -1.98 2.83
C GLY A 113 15.11 -2.61 1.97
N ALA A 114 15.49 -2.00 0.85
CA ALA A 114 16.39 -2.58 -0.15
C ALA A 114 17.75 -3.02 0.40
N THR A 115 18.31 -2.29 1.36
CA THR A 115 19.61 -2.63 1.95
C THR A 115 19.62 -4.01 2.58
N VAL A 116 18.51 -4.45 3.19
CA VAL A 116 18.37 -5.78 3.80
C VAL A 116 18.50 -6.89 2.74
N PHE A 117 17.83 -6.73 1.61
CA PHE A 117 17.89 -7.71 0.52
C PHE A 117 19.20 -7.67 -0.28
N ALA A 118 19.91 -6.53 -0.25
CA ALA A 118 21.15 -6.33 -1.00
C ALA A 118 22.42 -6.70 -0.22
N GLU A 119 22.35 -6.80 1.12
CA GLU A 119 23.54 -6.84 2.00
C GLU A 119 24.49 -7.99 1.68
N GLU A 120 23.98 -9.16 1.33
CA GLU A 120 24.80 -10.35 1.14
C GLU A 120 25.18 -10.63 -0.31
N SER A 121 24.50 -10.04 -1.30
CA SER A 121 24.58 -10.48 -2.70
C SER A 121 24.90 -9.41 -3.73
N ASN A 122 24.81 -8.12 -3.38
CA ASN A 122 25.00 -6.99 -4.31
C ASN A 122 24.20 -7.15 -5.63
N PRO A 123 22.86 -7.25 -5.56
CA PRO A 123 22.00 -7.53 -6.70
C PRO A 123 21.99 -6.40 -7.74
N GLU A 124 21.60 -6.71 -8.96
CA GLU A 124 21.24 -5.69 -9.95
C GLU A 124 19.95 -4.98 -9.55
N ILE A 125 19.91 -3.64 -9.70
CA ILE A 125 18.74 -2.83 -9.34
C ILE A 125 18.06 -2.32 -10.62
N TYR A 126 16.75 -2.56 -10.72
CA TYR A 126 15.89 -2.08 -11.80
C TYR A 126 14.78 -1.20 -11.23
N ALA A 127 14.54 0.00 -11.87
CA ALA A 127 13.57 1.00 -11.43
C ALA A 127 12.89 1.69 -12.62
#